data_0db46c5016424678bf0412072345151d
#
_entry.id   0db46c5016424678bf0412072345151d
#
_cell.length_a   1.000
_cell.length_b   1.000
_cell.length_c   1.000
_cell.angle_alpha   90.00
_cell.angle_beta   90.00
_cell.angle_gamma   90.00
#
_symmetry.space_group_name_H-M   'P 1'
#
loop_
_entity.id
_entity.type
_entity.pdbx_description
1 polymer ?
#
loop_
_entity_poly.entity_id
_entity_poly.type
_entity_poly.pdbx_seq_one_letter_code
_entity_poly.pdbx_strand_id
1 'polypeptide(L)'
;PLYEGQPLEGLHLGDFIKNWPPALRAIFIGLSRNFLSAHPQETPLSGFIGFLRFYMLLRRDAWAFSYMPDDGGTSLIEPLVHKLYEKGGATALGCTVTHLRREAEGWRVHWHDTQANQDRSALARQVILAVDASNAEKILRASPETSASAAGLYWPRAMPTAVIRLWFNRTPDADVEAGIFSGECILDNYFWLHRLQNAYIEWHRATGGAAIEVHVYGPPELLQAPDAVLLSRAINDVNGAFPELRNHIIHQVIQHNDPTHTVFGVGPAGQHLEVTTPWPDLFCCGDWVRYPSPALFLERACITSIAAANAVLTAHDLPLWPLLPPPPPERLAGWIQRLMLRGRRARRQRDARR
;
A
#
# COMPACT_ATOMS: atom_id res chain seq x y z
N PRO A 1 -11.43 -2.44 -12.86
CA PRO A 1 -11.06 -3.03 -11.59
C PRO A 1 -10.04 -4.13 -11.80
N LEU A 2 -9.13 -4.27 -10.86
CA LEU A 2 -8.04 -5.23 -10.93
C LEU A 2 -8.50 -6.68 -10.64
N TYR A 3 -9.78 -6.92 -10.26
CA TYR A 3 -10.00 -8.00 -9.32
C TYR A 3 -11.10 -9.00 -9.64
N GLU A 4 -12.08 -8.75 -10.48
CA GLU A 4 -13.23 -9.66 -10.58
C GLU A 4 -13.58 -9.96 -12.03
N GLY A 5 -13.76 -11.24 -12.36
CA GLY A 5 -14.23 -11.70 -13.67
C GLY A 5 -13.39 -11.20 -14.85
N GLN A 6 -12.10 -10.89 -14.58
CA GLN A 6 -11.20 -10.36 -15.59
C GLN A 6 -10.65 -11.49 -16.46
N PRO A 7 -10.42 -11.23 -17.75
CA PRO A 7 -9.57 -12.11 -18.55
C PRO A 7 -8.25 -12.34 -17.80
N LEU A 8 -7.74 -13.56 -17.76
CA LEU A 8 -6.56 -13.99 -17.02
C LEU A 8 -6.82 -14.31 -15.53
N GLU A 9 -8.08 -14.47 -15.11
CA GLU A 9 -8.42 -14.99 -13.79
C GLU A 9 -7.75 -16.36 -13.56
N GLY A 10 -7.17 -16.53 -12.37
CA GLY A 10 -6.44 -17.75 -12.01
C GLY A 10 -5.01 -17.83 -12.56
N LEU A 11 -4.55 -16.89 -13.39
CA LEU A 11 -3.15 -16.82 -13.83
C LEU A 11 -2.33 -15.91 -12.92
N HIS A 12 -1.15 -16.40 -12.55
CA HIS A 12 -0.19 -15.65 -11.74
C HIS A 12 0.99 -15.17 -12.58
N LEU A 13 1.66 -14.13 -12.13
CA LEU A 13 2.87 -13.62 -12.78
C LEU A 13 3.95 -14.69 -12.88
N GLY A 14 4.12 -15.52 -11.82
CA GLY A 14 5.09 -16.60 -11.79
C GLY A 14 4.94 -17.59 -12.94
N ASP A 15 3.69 -17.96 -13.29
CA ASP A 15 3.42 -18.84 -14.44
C ASP A 15 3.80 -18.20 -15.77
N PHE A 16 3.61 -16.91 -15.89
CA PHE A 16 3.90 -16.15 -17.09
C PHE A 16 5.41 -16.00 -17.33
N ILE A 17 6.19 -15.72 -16.27
CA ILE A 17 7.63 -15.46 -16.37
C ILE A 17 8.52 -16.69 -16.19
N LYS A 18 7.98 -17.87 -15.86
CA LYS A 18 8.75 -19.07 -15.47
C LYS A 18 9.84 -19.48 -16.49
N ASN A 19 9.58 -19.28 -17.77
CA ASN A 19 10.49 -19.67 -18.85
C ASN A 19 11.35 -18.50 -19.37
N TRP A 20 11.32 -17.34 -18.70
CA TRP A 20 12.10 -16.18 -19.10
C TRP A 20 13.57 -16.29 -18.67
N PRO A 21 14.50 -15.61 -19.36
CA PRO A 21 15.88 -15.51 -18.91
C PRO A 21 15.99 -15.00 -17.48
N PRO A 22 16.92 -15.53 -16.65
CA PRO A 22 17.00 -15.20 -15.22
C PRO A 22 17.07 -13.70 -14.93
N ALA A 23 17.88 -12.95 -15.69
CA ALA A 23 18.04 -11.51 -15.51
C ALA A 23 16.71 -10.74 -15.73
N LEU A 24 15.95 -11.08 -16.77
CA LEU A 24 14.67 -10.47 -17.04
C LEU A 24 13.63 -10.87 -15.99
N ARG A 25 13.62 -12.14 -15.59
CA ARG A 25 12.74 -12.64 -14.52
C ARG A 25 12.99 -11.93 -13.19
N ALA A 26 14.25 -11.69 -12.82
CA ALA A 26 14.62 -10.99 -11.60
C ALA A 26 14.02 -9.57 -11.51
N ILE A 27 13.98 -8.83 -12.62
CA ILE A 27 13.35 -7.51 -12.71
C ILE A 27 11.85 -7.60 -12.38
N PHE A 28 11.14 -8.55 -12.97
CA PHE A 28 9.69 -8.71 -12.77
C PHE A 28 9.36 -9.23 -11.37
N ILE A 29 10.22 -10.05 -10.77
CA ILE A 29 10.12 -10.45 -9.36
C ILE A 29 10.25 -9.23 -8.46
N GLY A 30 11.28 -8.41 -8.67
CA GLY A 30 11.48 -7.17 -7.91
C GLY A 30 10.29 -6.21 -8.04
N LEU A 31 9.79 -6.00 -9.25
CA LEU A 31 8.60 -5.16 -9.47
C LEU A 31 7.36 -5.70 -8.74
N SER A 32 7.12 -7.01 -8.78
CA SER A 32 6.00 -7.65 -8.09
C SER A 32 6.06 -7.45 -6.57
N ARG A 33 7.22 -7.72 -5.98
CA ARG A 33 7.43 -7.56 -4.53
C ARG A 33 7.29 -6.11 -4.08
N ASN A 34 7.85 -5.17 -4.82
CA ASN A 34 7.82 -3.76 -4.45
C ASN A 34 6.46 -3.08 -4.67
N PHE A 35 5.75 -3.42 -5.73
CA PHE A 35 4.54 -2.68 -6.12
C PHE A 35 3.22 -3.40 -5.84
N LEU A 36 3.25 -4.69 -5.54
CA LEU A 36 2.06 -5.47 -5.21
C LEU A 36 2.19 -6.23 -3.89
N SER A 37 3.35 -6.10 -3.23
CA SER A 37 3.64 -6.74 -1.95
C SER A 37 3.42 -8.25 -1.98
N ALA A 38 3.66 -8.87 -3.13
CA ALA A 38 3.39 -10.28 -3.34
C ALA A 38 4.49 -10.95 -4.17
N HIS A 39 4.80 -12.21 -3.84
CA HIS A 39 5.64 -13.02 -4.69
C HIS A 39 4.96 -13.29 -6.04
N PRO A 40 5.72 -13.50 -7.13
CA PRO A 40 5.14 -13.76 -8.45
C PRO A 40 4.12 -14.89 -8.50
N GLN A 41 4.27 -15.90 -7.63
CA GLN A 41 3.35 -17.04 -7.52
C GLN A 41 1.99 -16.66 -6.91
N GLU A 42 1.93 -15.58 -6.16
CA GLU A 42 0.71 -15.04 -5.54
C GLU A 42 0.18 -13.82 -6.28
N THR A 43 1.01 -13.18 -7.11
CA THR A 43 0.67 -11.97 -7.84
C THR A 43 -0.27 -12.28 -9.00
N PRO A 44 -1.52 -11.80 -8.99
CA PRO A 44 -2.43 -11.98 -10.12
C PRO A 44 -1.87 -11.32 -11.37
N LEU A 45 -1.79 -12.06 -12.48
CA LEU A 45 -1.25 -11.53 -13.74
C LEU A 45 -2.05 -10.31 -14.25
N SER A 46 -3.37 -10.33 -14.07
CA SER A 46 -4.24 -9.19 -14.42
C SER A 46 -3.93 -7.95 -13.58
N GLY A 47 -3.67 -8.13 -12.28
CA GLY A 47 -3.27 -7.07 -11.37
C GLY A 47 -1.93 -6.46 -11.75
N PHE A 48 -0.95 -7.30 -12.02
CA PHE A 48 0.38 -6.86 -12.45
C PHE A 48 0.35 -6.08 -13.78
N ILE A 49 -0.42 -6.55 -14.77
CA ILE A 49 -0.62 -5.82 -16.02
C ILE A 49 -1.34 -4.48 -15.78
N GLY A 50 -2.33 -4.45 -14.89
CA GLY A 50 -3.02 -3.22 -14.49
C GLY A 50 -2.06 -2.19 -13.90
N PHE A 51 -1.21 -2.63 -12.97
CA PHE A 51 -0.14 -1.84 -12.38
C PHE A 51 0.81 -1.28 -13.44
N LEU A 52 1.39 -2.14 -14.30
CA LEU A 52 2.30 -1.71 -15.36
C LEU A 52 1.65 -0.65 -16.27
N ARG A 53 0.39 -0.84 -16.63
CA ARG A 53 -0.32 0.11 -17.48
C ARG A 53 -0.52 1.47 -16.82
N PHE A 54 -0.92 1.48 -15.57
CA PHE A 54 -1.24 2.71 -14.86
C PHE A 54 0.02 3.48 -14.44
N TYR A 55 0.97 2.79 -13.81
CA TYR A 55 2.14 3.44 -13.21
C TYR A 55 3.36 3.54 -14.14
N MET A 56 3.42 2.79 -15.25
CA MET A 56 4.65 2.70 -16.02
C MET A 56 4.51 2.93 -17.54
N LEU A 57 3.51 2.34 -18.17
CA LEU A 57 3.52 2.23 -19.64
C LEU A 57 2.76 3.31 -20.38
N LEU A 58 1.85 4.03 -19.74
CA LEU A 58 0.94 4.95 -20.41
C LEU A 58 1.40 6.41 -20.35
N ARG A 59 2.41 6.73 -19.54
CA ARG A 59 2.88 8.10 -19.32
C ARG A 59 4.40 8.13 -19.10
N ARG A 60 5.08 9.13 -19.66
CA ARG A 60 6.53 9.34 -19.44
C ARG A 60 6.84 9.80 -18.03
N ASP A 61 6.00 10.66 -17.48
CA ASP A 61 6.11 11.22 -16.14
C ASP A 61 5.91 10.18 -15.02
N ALA A 62 5.44 8.98 -15.35
CA ALA A 62 5.28 7.90 -14.40
C ALA A 62 6.60 7.44 -13.72
N TRP A 63 7.74 7.80 -14.31
CA TRP A 63 9.08 7.51 -13.78
C TRP A 63 9.71 8.69 -13.05
N ALA A 64 9.03 9.83 -12.98
CA ALA A 64 9.46 10.98 -12.19
C ALA A 64 8.85 10.87 -10.78
N PHE A 65 9.71 10.76 -9.77
CA PHE A 65 9.31 10.66 -8.37
C PHE A 65 9.58 11.98 -7.66
N SER A 66 8.66 12.37 -6.79
CA SER A 66 8.87 13.42 -5.80
C SER A 66 8.87 12.79 -4.42
N TYR A 67 9.75 13.23 -3.56
CA TYR A 67 9.88 12.73 -2.20
C TYR A 67 9.44 13.80 -1.20
N MET A 68 8.92 13.35 -0.07
CA MET A 68 8.62 14.26 1.04
C MET A 68 9.93 14.77 1.65
N PRO A 69 9.99 16.05 2.04
CA PRO A 69 11.22 16.64 2.57
C PRO A 69 11.67 16.07 3.91
N ASP A 70 10.74 15.48 4.66
CA ASP A 70 10.97 14.84 5.93
C ASP A 70 10.20 13.52 6.01
N ASP A 71 10.12 12.89 7.18
CA ASP A 71 9.35 11.66 7.37
C ASP A 71 7.84 11.88 7.14
N GLY A 72 7.12 10.75 6.97
CA GLY A 72 5.68 10.79 6.69
C GLY A 72 4.83 11.37 7.82
N GLY A 73 5.30 11.25 9.08
CA GLY A 73 4.66 11.88 10.24
C GLY A 73 4.66 13.39 10.11
N THR A 74 5.85 13.95 10.02
CA THR A 74 6.08 15.41 9.97
C THR A 74 5.55 16.03 8.67
N SER A 75 5.78 15.38 7.53
CA SER A 75 5.44 15.96 6.22
C SER A 75 3.97 15.81 5.83
N LEU A 76 3.25 14.82 6.37
CA LEU A 76 1.88 14.52 5.95
C LEU A 76 0.90 14.46 7.12
N ILE A 77 1.19 13.64 8.14
CA ILE A 77 0.20 13.35 9.18
C ILE A 77 -0.01 14.54 10.12
N GLU A 78 1.05 15.15 10.63
CA GLU A 78 0.95 16.30 11.54
C GLU A 78 0.18 17.49 10.93
N PRO A 79 0.43 17.92 9.68
CA PRO A 79 -0.36 18.96 9.03
C PRO A 79 -1.85 18.61 8.90
N LEU A 80 -2.18 17.33 8.61
CA LEU A 80 -3.57 16.89 8.54
C LEU A 80 -4.25 16.90 9.91
N VAL A 81 -3.57 16.43 10.95
CA VAL A 81 -4.08 16.45 12.32
C VAL A 81 -4.27 17.90 12.82
N HIS A 82 -3.31 18.78 12.53
CA HIS A 82 -3.46 20.20 12.85
C HIS A 82 -4.69 20.80 12.19
N LYS A 83 -4.90 20.50 10.90
CA LYS A 83 -6.08 20.95 10.16
C LYS A 83 -7.38 20.39 10.72
N LEU A 84 -7.37 19.14 11.18
CA LEU A 84 -8.52 18.53 11.87
C LEU A 84 -8.88 19.33 13.12
N TYR A 85 -7.90 19.67 13.96
CA TYR A 85 -8.14 20.46 15.19
C TYR A 85 -8.63 21.88 14.89
N GLU A 86 -8.07 22.54 13.87
CA GLU A 86 -8.58 23.87 13.43
C GLU A 86 -10.07 23.83 13.03
N LYS A 87 -10.56 22.68 12.57
CA LYS A 87 -11.96 22.45 12.19
C LYS A 87 -12.84 21.95 13.35
N GLY A 88 -12.30 21.91 14.57
CA GLY A 88 -13.03 21.44 15.75
C GLY A 88 -13.10 19.90 15.86
N GLY A 89 -12.33 19.18 15.09
CA GLY A 89 -12.17 17.73 15.23
C GLY A 89 -11.28 17.37 16.44
N ALA A 90 -11.28 16.11 16.82
CA ALA A 90 -10.46 15.59 17.91
C ALA A 90 -9.86 14.23 17.54
N THR A 91 -8.75 13.87 18.19
CA THR A 91 -8.13 12.54 18.11
C THR A 91 -8.08 11.90 19.49
N ALA A 92 -8.24 10.60 19.55
CA ALA A 92 -8.07 9.80 20.78
C ALA A 92 -7.02 8.72 20.49
N LEU A 93 -5.79 8.97 20.94
CA LEU A 93 -4.68 8.04 20.81
C LEU A 93 -4.69 7.02 21.95
N GLY A 94 -4.06 5.86 21.74
CA GLY A 94 -4.07 4.78 22.71
C GLY A 94 -5.46 4.11 22.88
N CYS A 95 -6.36 4.29 21.91
CA CYS A 95 -7.72 3.78 21.93
C CYS A 95 -7.91 2.71 20.86
N THR A 96 -8.13 1.46 21.27
CA THR A 96 -8.36 0.34 20.37
C THR A 96 -9.84 0.06 20.22
N VAL A 97 -10.42 0.32 19.05
CA VAL A 97 -11.82 0.00 18.76
C VAL A 97 -12.01 -1.52 18.77
N THR A 98 -12.97 -1.97 19.56
CA THR A 98 -13.25 -3.41 19.76
C THR A 98 -14.43 -3.90 18.93
N HIS A 99 -15.53 -3.14 18.91
CA HIS A 99 -16.74 -3.48 18.15
C HIS A 99 -17.65 -2.26 17.98
N LEU A 100 -18.63 -2.40 17.11
CA LEU A 100 -19.69 -1.44 16.85
C LEU A 100 -21.04 -2.05 17.25
N ARG A 101 -22.00 -1.21 17.65
CA ARG A 101 -23.37 -1.61 17.91
C ARG A 101 -24.34 -0.63 17.28
N ARG A 102 -25.31 -1.09 16.50
CA ARG A 102 -26.34 -0.23 15.92
C ARG A 102 -27.34 0.19 16.99
N GLU A 103 -27.64 1.49 17.04
CA GLU A 103 -28.68 2.09 17.86
C GLU A 103 -29.63 2.91 16.97
N ALA A 104 -30.73 3.39 17.52
CA ALA A 104 -31.74 4.15 16.78
C ALA A 104 -31.18 5.40 16.09
N GLU A 105 -30.22 6.07 16.75
CA GLU A 105 -29.66 7.36 16.29
C GLU A 105 -28.31 7.21 15.56
N GLY A 106 -27.79 5.99 15.36
CA GLY A 106 -26.49 5.77 14.73
C GLY A 106 -25.78 4.51 15.21
N TRP A 107 -24.49 4.61 15.31
CA TRP A 107 -23.60 3.54 15.76
C TRP A 107 -22.93 3.90 17.07
N ARG A 108 -23.02 3.03 18.07
CA ARG A 108 -22.18 3.11 19.26
C ARG A 108 -20.84 2.45 18.98
N VAL A 109 -19.78 3.24 19.02
CA VAL A 109 -18.41 2.78 18.90
C VAL A 109 -17.89 2.40 20.27
N HIS A 110 -17.36 1.20 20.43
CA HIS A 110 -16.76 0.72 21.68
C HIS A 110 -15.25 0.60 21.49
N TRP A 111 -14.47 1.07 22.47
CA TRP A 111 -13.02 0.97 22.44
C TRP A 111 -12.45 0.75 23.83
N HIS A 112 -11.26 0.16 23.87
CA HIS A 112 -10.43 0.08 25.06
C HIS A 112 -9.43 1.24 25.06
N ASP A 113 -9.45 2.05 26.11
CA ASP A 113 -8.49 3.12 26.37
C ASP A 113 -7.31 2.50 27.13
N THR A 114 -6.17 2.31 26.46
CA THR A 114 -4.99 1.63 27.01
C THR A 114 -4.29 2.47 28.09
N GLN A 115 -4.41 3.79 28.05
CA GLN A 115 -3.80 4.66 29.06
C GLN A 115 -4.59 4.65 30.36
N ALA A 116 -5.92 4.72 30.27
CA ALA A 116 -6.81 4.64 31.42
C ALA A 116 -7.12 3.20 31.85
N ASN A 117 -6.77 2.20 31.02
CA ASN A 117 -7.14 0.79 31.17
C ASN A 117 -8.65 0.60 31.41
N GLN A 118 -9.46 1.25 30.58
CA GLN A 118 -10.91 1.27 30.72
C GLN A 118 -11.59 1.10 29.35
N ASP A 119 -12.72 0.39 29.37
CA ASP A 119 -13.60 0.31 28.22
C ASP A 119 -14.50 1.56 28.18
N ARG A 120 -14.58 2.17 27.01
CA ARG A 120 -15.36 3.38 26.75
C ARG A 120 -16.23 3.19 25.52
N SER A 121 -17.22 4.06 25.37
CA SER A 121 -18.03 4.12 24.16
C SER A 121 -18.55 5.51 23.88
N ALA A 122 -18.86 5.78 22.62
CA ALA A 122 -19.56 6.99 22.19
C ALA A 122 -20.54 6.66 21.05
N LEU A 123 -21.63 7.40 20.99
CA LEU A 123 -22.59 7.33 19.91
C LEU A 123 -22.18 8.30 18.79
N ALA A 124 -22.16 7.80 17.56
CA ALA A 124 -21.92 8.58 16.36
C ALA A 124 -23.05 8.34 15.35
N ARG A 125 -23.53 9.39 14.70
CA ARG A 125 -24.57 9.26 13.66
C ARG A 125 -24.05 8.44 12.49
N GLN A 126 -22.80 8.67 12.09
CA GLN A 126 -22.13 8.00 10.99
C GLN A 126 -20.72 7.60 11.41
N VAL A 127 -20.25 6.46 10.92
CA VAL A 127 -18.91 5.93 11.20
C VAL A 127 -18.20 5.64 9.88
N ILE A 128 -16.93 6.06 9.80
CA ILE A 128 -16.02 5.65 8.72
C ILE A 128 -14.97 4.72 9.33
N LEU A 129 -14.95 3.47 8.90
CA LEU A 129 -13.97 2.48 9.30
C LEU A 129 -12.71 2.65 8.42
N ALA A 130 -11.69 3.31 8.95
CA ALA A 130 -10.46 3.68 8.26
C ALA A 130 -9.24 2.90 8.80
N VAL A 131 -9.38 1.61 8.94
CA VAL A 131 -8.37 0.68 9.46
C VAL A 131 -7.95 -0.31 8.37
N ASP A 132 -6.85 -1.06 8.57
CA ASP A 132 -6.44 -2.13 7.68
C ASP A 132 -7.47 -3.28 7.61
N ALA A 133 -7.33 -4.13 6.60
CA ALA A 133 -8.30 -5.21 6.33
C ALA A 133 -8.48 -6.16 7.52
N SER A 134 -7.40 -6.54 8.20
CA SER A 134 -7.44 -7.48 9.33
C SER A 134 -8.18 -6.91 10.53
N ASN A 135 -7.94 -5.62 10.84
CA ASN A 135 -8.63 -4.95 11.94
C ASN A 135 -10.07 -4.62 11.59
N ALA A 136 -10.38 -4.28 10.32
CA ALA A 136 -11.75 -4.14 9.85
C ALA A 136 -12.53 -5.45 10.02
N GLU A 137 -11.95 -6.59 9.61
CA GLU A 137 -12.56 -7.91 9.79
C GLU A 137 -12.84 -8.19 11.26
N LYS A 138 -11.86 -7.97 12.15
CA LYS A 138 -12.02 -8.20 13.60
C LYS A 138 -13.16 -7.38 14.16
N ILE A 139 -13.20 -6.07 13.89
CA ILE A 139 -14.24 -5.15 14.38
C ILE A 139 -15.62 -5.60 13.88
N LEU A 140 -15.76 -5.86 12.57
CA LEU A 140 -17.05 -6.21 11.98
C LEU A 140 -17.54 -7.59 12.41
N ARG A 141 -16.64 -8.58 12.62
CA ARG A 141 -16.99 -9.90 13.16
C ARG A 141 -17.37 -9.85 14.64
N ALA A 142 -16.80 -8.92 15.40
CA ALA A 142 -17.13 -8.71 16.81
C ALA A 142 -18.42 -7.89 17.01
N SER A 143 -18.95 -7.27 15.95
CA SER A 143 -20.13 -6.41 15.99
C SER A 143 -21.40 -7.22 15.65
N PRO A 144 -22.42 -7.26 16.54
CA PRO A 144 -23.58 -8.15 16.35
C PRO A 144 -24.30 -7.98 15.02
N GLU A 145 -24.49 -6.71 14.56
CA GLU A 145 -25.27 -6.39 13.38
C GLU A 145 -24.52 -6.65 12.07
N THR A 146 -23.20 -6.80 12.12
CA THR A 146 -22.36 -6.99 10.93
C THR A 146 -21.72 -8.37 10.85
N SER A 147 -21.64 -9.09 11.96
CA SER A 147 -20.90 -10.35 12.12
C SER A 147 -21.25 -11.40 11.05
N ALA A 148 -22.52 -11.67 10.82
CA ALA A 148 -22.96 -12.69 9.87
C ALA A 148 -22.58 -12.33 8.42
N SER A 149 -22.77 -11.08 8.02
CA SER A 149 -22.41 -10.60 6.68
C SER A 149 -20.90 -10.51 6.50
N ALA A 150 -20.17 -10.07 7.52
CA ALA A 150 -18.71 -9.97 7.49
C ALA A 150 -18.03 -11.33 7.31
N ALA A 151 -18.64 -12.42 7.78
CA ALA A 151 -18.14 -13.78 7.59
C ALA A 151 -18.14 -14.23 6.12
N GLY A 152 -19.01 -13.67 5.28
CA GLY A 152 -19.12 -13.97 3.85
C GLY A 152 -18.26 -13.05 2.95
N LEU A 153 -17.57 -12.06 3.52
CA LEU A 153 -16.72 -11.15 2.75
C LEU A 153 -15.33 -11.75 2.52
N TYR A 154 -14.72 -11.31 1.42
CA TYR A 154 -13.30 -11.55 1.16
C TYR A 154 -12.46 -10.47 1.85
N TRP A 155 -11.54 -10.91 2.68
CA TRP A 155 -10.59 -10.06 3.38
C TRP A 155 -9.20 -10.26 2.79
N PRO A 156 -8.59 -9.23 2.17
CA PRO A 156 -7.23 -9.32 1.68
C PRO A 156 -6.28 -9.66 2.82
N ARG A 157 -5.33 -10.54 2.53
CA ARG A 157 -4.25 -10.85 3.47
C ARG A 157 -3.39 -9.61 3.67
N ALA A 158 -2.97 -9.38 4.90
CA ALA A 158 -1.94 -8.41 5.22
C ALA A 158 -0.65 -9.14 5.60
N MET A 159 0.50 -8.51 5.34
CA MET A 159 1.78 -9.08 5.72
C MET A 159 2.59 -8.12 6.58
N PRO A 160 3.43 -8.66 7.49
CA PRO A 160 4.41 -7.88 8.21
C PRO A 160 5.51 -7.40 7.26
N THR A 161 6.18 -6.32 7.64
CA THR A 161 7.36 -5.81 6.93
C THR A 161 8.46 -5.47 7.93
N ALA A 162 9.70 -5.38 7.45
CA ALA A 162 10.77 -4.81 8.26
C ALA A 162 11.43 -3.66 7.51
N VAL A 163 11.81 -2.64 8.27
CA VAL A 163 12.57 -1.49 7.80
C VAL A 163 13.92 -1.48 8.53
N ILE A 164 15.00 -1.44 7.77
CA ILE A 164 16.35 -1.39 8.30
C ILE A 164 17.00 -0.09 7.87
N ARG A 165 17.59 0.63 8.82
CA ARG A 165 18.41 1.80 8.54
C ARG A 165 19.85 1.52 8.89
N LEU A 166 20.75 1.89 7.98
CA LEU A 166 22.20 1.79 8.17
C LEU A 166 22.83 3.15 7.96
N TRP A 167 23.72 3.54 8.86
CA TRP A 167 24.52 4.77 8.75
C TRP A 167 25.96 4.40 8.48
N PHE A 168 26.60 5.17 7.61
CA PHE A 168 27.96 4.99 7.16
C PHE A 168 28.78 6.26 7.37
N ASN A 169 30.07 6.12 7.65
CA ASN A 169 31.02 7.24 7.65
C ASN A 169 31.61 7.52 6.25
N ARG A 170 30.98 7.00 5.22
CA ARG A 170 31.32 7.15 3.79
C ARG A 170 30.05 7.25 2.96
N THR A 171 30.10 8.00 1.86
CA THR A 171 29.02 8.09 0.87
C THR A 171 29.16 7.01 -0.20
N PRO A 172 28.04 6.52 -0.79
CA PRO A 172 28.09 5.63 -1.96
C PRO A 172 28.61 6.38 -3.19
N ASP A 173 29.32 5.65 -4.04
CA ASP A 173 29.83 6.19 -5.31
C ASP A 173 28.68 6.41 -6.33
N ALA A 174 27.61 5.64 -6.24
CA ALA A 174 26.44 5.77 -7.11
C ALA A 174 25.63 7.03 -6.77
N ASP A 175 25.36 7.86 -7.79
CA ASP A 175 24.56 9.09 -7.67
C ASP A 175 23.07 8.81 -7.98
N VAL A 176 22.41 8.12 -7.04
CA VAL A 176 21.00 7.76 -7.12
C VAL A 176 20.32 7.99 -5.77
N GLU A 177 19.05 8.37 -5.76
CA GLU A 177 18.30 8.63 -4.53
C GLU A 177 17.65 7.35 -3.97
N ALA A 178 17.18 6.47 -4.84
CA ALA A 178 16.45 5.26 -4.46
C ALA A 178 16.54 4.19 -5.56
N GLY A 179 16.19 2.97 -5.21
CA GLY A 179 16.12 1.88 -6.18
C GLY A 179 15.48 0.62 -5.62
N ILE A 180 15.40 -0.39 -6.46
CA ILE A 180 14.93 -1.72 -6.10
C ILE A 180 16.06 -2.74 -6.22
N PHE A 181 16.11 -3.68 -5.29
CA PHE A 181 16.99 -4.83 -5.39
C PHE A 181 16.41 -5.86 -6.36
N SER A 182 17.26 -6.47 -7.17
CA SER A 182 16.90 -7.56 -8.07
C SER A 182 17.85 -8.74 -7.89
N GLY A 183 17.34 -9.96 -8.01
CA GLY A 183 18.12 -11.16 -7.79
C GLY A 183 17.79 -11.86 -6.47
N GLU A 184 18.77 -12.58 -5.92
CA GLU A 184 18.63 -13.37 -4.68
C GLU A 184 18.95 -12.54 -3.43
N CYS A 185 18.25 -11.40 -3.28
CA CYS A 185 18.37 -10.52 -2.12
C CYS A 185 17.17 -10.69 -1.19
N ILE A 186 17.38 -10.47 0.13
CA ILE A 186 16.26 -10.33 1.06
C ILE A 186 15.64 -8.95 1.00
N LEU A 187 16.42 -7.96 0.55
CA LEU A 187 16.00 -6.58 0.41
C LEU A 187 15.16 -6.38 -0.85
N ASP A 188 14.14 -5.54 -0.75
CA ASP A 188 13.23 -5.21 -1.83
C ASP A 188 13.57 -3.88 -2.48
N ASN A 189 13.75 -2.83 -1.69
CA ASN A 189 14.09 -1.50 -2.16
C ASN A 189 15.00 -0.78 -1.16
N TYR A 190 15.50 0.39 -1.59
CA TYR A 190 16.29 1.27 -0.76
C TYR A 190 16.05 2.74 -1.08
N PHE A 191 16.29 3.58 -0.06
CA PHE A 191 16.25 5.04 -0.13
C PHE A 191 17.49 5.62 0.54
N TRP A 192 18.23 6.49 -0.15
CA TRP A 192 19.34 7.23 0.43
C TRP A 192 18.81 8.47 1.16
N LEU A 193 18.56 8.34 2.46
CA LEU A 193 17.91 9.38 3.27
C LEU A 193 18.69 10.69 3.25
N HIS A 194 20.01 10.66 3.23
CA HIS A 194 20.87 11.84 3.15
C HIS A 194 20.77 12.62 1.83
N ARG A 195 19.99 12.15 0.86
CA ARG A 195 19.65 12.82 -0.40
C ARG A 195 18.20 13.25 -0.48
N LEU A 196 17.35 12.74 0.42
CA LEU A 196 15.89 12.86 0.32
C LEU A 196 15.28 13.68 1.46
N GLN A 197 15.76 13.53 2.69
CA GLN A 197 15.14 14.09 3.89
C GLN A 197 16.04 15.16 4.52
N ASN A 198 15.45 16.32 4.85
CA ASN A 198 16.18 17.50 5.35
C ASN A 198 17.09 17.18 6.54
N ALA A 199 16.58 16.50 7.55
CA ALA A 199 17.38 16.15 8.74
C ALA A 199 18.62 15.32 8.39
N TYR A 200 18.50 14.36 7.46
CA TYR A 200 19.63 13.54 7.00
C TYR A 200 20.56 14.29 6.06
N ILE A 201 20.05 15.22 5.26
CA ILE A 201 20.86 16.12 4.41
C ILE A 201 21.75 17.02 5.29
N GLU A 202 21.19 17.58 6.37
CA GLU A 202 21.93 18.41 7.32
C GLU A 202 22.99 17.59 8.05
N TRP A 203 22.63 16.39 8.52
CA TRP A 203 23.56 15.46 9.15
C TRP A 203 24.72 15.08 8.20
N HIS A 204 24.40 14.80 6.94
CA HIS A 204 25.39 14.51 5.89
C HIS A 204 26.37 15.67 5.70
N ARG A 205 25.85 16.91 5.61
CA ARG A 205 26.69 18.12 5.46
C ARG A 205 27.64 18.29 6.64
N ALA A 206 27.20 17.96 7.83
CA ALA A 206 27.99 18.07 9.04
C ALA A 206 29.07 16.99 9.21
N THR A 207 28.82 15.78 8.69
CA THR A 207 29.64 14.60 9.01
C THR A 207 30.33 13.96 7.80
N GLY A 208 29.85 14.24 6.58
CA GLY A 208 30.27 13.52 5.37
C GLY A 208 29.71 12.08 5.29
N GLY A 209 28.88 11.64 6.24
CA GLY A 209 28.32 10.31 6.29
C GLY A 209 27.14 10.10 5.37
N ALA A 210 26.68 8.87 5.22
CA ALA A 210 25.49 8.49 4.45
C ALA A 210 24.53 7.64 5.28
N ALA A 211 23.24 7.77 5.02
CA ALA A 211 22.21 6.91 5.63
C ALA A 211 21.31 6.29 4.55
N ILE A 212 21.13 4.97 4.64
CA ILE A 212 20.23 4.21 3.79
C ILE A 212 19.08 3.64 4.60
N GLU A 213 17.88 3.69 4.05
CA GLU A 213 16.74 2.92 4.51
C GLU A 213 16.47 1.82 3.50
N VAL A 214 16.35 0.57 3.96
CA VAL A 214 16.06 -0.60 3.14
C VAL A 214 14.86 -1.36 3.70
N HIS A 215 14.04 -1.93 2.81
CA HIS A 215 12.80 -2.59 3.18
C HIS A 215 12.84 -4.08 2.87
N VAL A 216 12.19 -4.86 3.73
CA VAL A 216 11.95 -6.30 3.57
C VAL A 216 10.45 -6.55 3.58
N TYR A 217 9.88 -6.95 2.45
CA TYR A 217 8.45 -7.25 2.26
C TYR A 217 8.15 -8.75 2.32
N GLY A 218 8.89 -9.49 3.13
CA GLY A 218 8.66 -10.90 3.34
C GLY A 218 9.61 -11.81 2.55
N PRO A 219 9.35 -13.10 2.48
CA PRO A 219 8.16 -13.75 3.00
C PRO A 219 8.05 -13.67 4.54
N PRO A 220 6.84 -13.87 5.13
CA PRO A 220 6.62 -13.73 6.58
C PRO A 220 7.55 -14.58 7.44
N GLU A 221 7.95 -15.76 6.97
CA GLU A 221 8.87 -16.66 7.66
C GLU A 221 10.26 -16.07 7.81
N LEU A 222 10.70 -15.26 6.84
CA LEU A 222 11.97 -14.54 6.91
C LEU A 222 11.96 -13.53 8.05
N LEU A 223 10.85 -12.83 8.25
CA LEU A 223 10.70 -11.80 9.28
C LEU A 223 10.59 -12.35 10.72
N GLN A 224 10.45 -13.67 10.86
CA GLN A 224 10.53 -14.37 12.15
C GLN A 224 11.96 -14.67 12.57
N ALA A 225 12.95 -14.46 11.69
CA ALA A 225 14.35 -14.67 12.03
C ALA A 225 14.80 -13.63 13.08
N PRO A 226 15.78 -13.97 13.93
CA PRO A 226 16.37 -13.01 14.87
C PRO A 226 16.91 -11.77 14.15
N ASP A 227 16.78 -10.59 14.77
CA ASP A 227 17.23 -9.30 14.21
C ASP A 227 18.68 -9.33 13.72
N ALA A 228 19.58 -9.98 14.48
CA ALA A 228 20.98 -10.12 14.09
C ALA A 228 21.15 -10.86 12.75
N VAL A 229 20.29 -11.83 12.46
CA VAL A 229 20.30 -12.56 11.18
C VAL A 229 19.80 -11.70 10.06
N LEU A 230 18.68 -10.99 10.27
CA LEU A 230 18.12 -10.06 9.28
C LEU A 230 19.09 -8.93 8.96
N LEU A 231 19.68 -8.30 9.99
CA LEU A 231 20.69 -7.26 9.84
C LEU A 231 21.90 -7.76 9.07
N SER A 232 22.45 -8.92 9.45
CA SER A 232 23.61 -9.50 8.75
C SER A 232 23.34 -9.75 7.28
N ARG A 233 22.16 -10.29 6.93
CA ARG A 233 21.78 -10.54 5.54
C ARG A 233 21.55 -9.23 4.78
N ALA A 234 20.86 -8.26 5.38
CA ALA A 234 20.64 -6.95 4.80
C ALA A 234 21.96 -6.21 4.53
N ILE A 235 22.91 -6.24 5.48
CA ILE A 235 24.23 -5.66 5.31
C ILE A 235 25.00 -6.35 4.18
N ASN A 236 24.87 -7.66 4.06
CA ASN A 236 25.50 -8.40 2.96
C ASN A 236 24.94 -7.98 1.59
N ASP A 237 23.62 -7.82 1.49
CA ASP A 237 22.96 -7.35 0.26
C ASP A 237 23.37 -5.92 -0.09
N VAL A 238 23.40 -5.01 0.90
CA VAL A 238 23.88 -3.62 0.72
C VAL A 238 25.35 -3.60 0.29
N ASN A 239 26.21 -4.39 0.94
CA ASN A 239 27.63 -4.51 0.57
C ASN A 239 27.85 -5.17 -0.81
N GLY A 240 26.91 -5.97 -1.27
CA GLY A 240 26.90 -6.52 -2.61
C GLY A 240 26.58 -5.47 -3.67
N ALA A 241 25.59 -4.61 -3.38
CA ALA A 241 25.16 -3.52 -4.26
C ALA A 241 26.11 -2.30 -4.22
N PHE A 242 26.71 -2.02 -3.06
CA PHE A 242 27.59 -0.86 -2.79
C PHE A 242 28.90 -1.33 -2.12
N PRO A 243 29.80 -1.97 -2.86
CA PRO A 243 31.02 -2.58 -2.30
C PRO A 243 31.94 -1.60 -1.58
N GLU A 244 31.92 -0.33 -1.96
CA GLU A 244 32.70 0.76 -1.37
C GLU A 244 32.30 1.07 0.07
N LEU A 245 31.12 0.64 0.52
CA LEU A 245 30.61 0.87 1.89
C LEU A 245 30.99 -0.23 2.87
N ARG A 246 31.69 -1.28 2.43
CA ARG A 246 32.15 -2.37 3.31
C ARG A 246 33.03 -1.81 4.45
N ASN A 247 32.73 -2.23 5.67
CA ASN A 247 33.40 -1.79 6.90
C ASN A 247 33.22 -0.31 7.26
N HIS A 248 32.27 0.38 6.64
CA HIS A 248 31.97 1.79 6.91
C HIS A 248 30.70 2.01 7.73
N ILE A 249 30.01 0.95 8.16
CA ILE A 249 28.81 1.04 9.01
C ILE A 249 29.20 1.56 10.40
N ILE A 250 28.52 2.62 10.85
CA ILE A 250 28.72 3.24 12.17
C ILE A 250 27.51 3.07 13.10
N HIS A 251 26.33 2.83 12.52
CA HIS A 251 25.10 2.61 13.28
C HIS A 251 24.09 1.81 12.45
N GLN A 252 23.19 1.06 13.12
CA GLN A 252 22.16 0.26 12.48
C GLN A 252 20.92 0.15 13.38
N VAL A 253 19.74 0.15 12.76
CA VAL A 253 18.46 -0.04 13.43
C VAL A 253 17.57 -0.92 12.56
N ILE A 254 16.80 -1.80 13.17
CA ILE A 254 15.72 -2.55 12.54
C ILE A 254 14.41 -2.23 13.25
N GLN A 255 13.34 -2.07 12.46
CA GLN A 255 11.98 -1.93 12.93
C GLN A 255 11.11 -2.97 12.25
N HIS A 256 10.36 -3.74 13.04
CA HIS A 256 9.32 -4.63 12.57
C HIS A 256 7.99 -3.89 12.57
N ASN A 257 7.25 -4.03 11.49
CA ASN A 257 5.90 -3.50 11.37
C ASN A 257 4.91 -4.66 11.44
N ASP A 258 3.80 -4.44 12.13
CA ASP A 258 2.69 -5.37 12.23
C ASP A 258 2.14 -5.74 10.84
N PRO A 259 1.43 -6.87 10.71
CA PRO A 259 0.86 -7.32 9.45
C PRO A 259 -0.33 -6.45 9.02
N THR A 260 -0.05 -5.22 8.65
CA THR A 260 -1.02 -4.23 8.14
C THR A 260 -0.82 -3.89 6.66
N HIS A 261 0.29 -4.35 6.06
CA HIS A 261 0.61 -4.08 4.66
C HIS A 261 -0.22 -4.98 3.73
N THR A 262 -1.14 -4.39 2.98
CA THR A 262 -2.10 -5.13 2.13
C THR A 262 -1.42 -5.89 1.01
N VAL A 263 -1.68 -7.19 0.91
CA VAL A 263 -1.31 -8.02 -0.25
C VAL A 263 -2.44 -7.97 -1.26
N PHE A 264 -2.17 -7.41 -2.44
CA PHE A 264 -3.17 -7.28 -3.48
C PHE A 264 -3.43 -8.61 -4.19
N GLY A 265 -4.47 -9.31 -3.76
CA GLY A 265 -4.95 -10.55 -4.35
C GLY A 265 -6.27 -10.39 -5.10
N VAL A 266 -6.69 -11.44 -5.78
CA VAL A 266 -8.01 -11.54 -6.40
C VAL A 266 -8.93 -12.30 -5.47
N GLY A 267 -10.00 -11.65 -5.02
CA GLY A 267 -11.07 -12.29 -4.28
C GLY A 267 -12.26 -12.68 -5.17
N PRO A 268 -13.20 -13.47 -4.65
CA PRO A 268 -14.41 -13.84 -5.36
C PRO A 268 -15.26 -12.61 -5.71
N ALA A 269 -15.93 -12.66 -6.86
CA ALA A 269 -16.82 -11.60 -7.30
C ALA A 269 -17.95 -11.33 -6.29
N GLY A 270 -18.22 -10.05 -6.01
CA GLY A 270 -19.32 -9.64 -5.12
C GLY A 270 -19.04 -9.82 -3.62
N GLN A 271 -17.88 -10.33 -3.22
CA GLN A 271 -17.54 -10.52 -1.80
C GLN A 271 -16.62 -9.42 -1.24
N HIS A 272 -16.30 -8.41 -2.02
CA HIS A 272 -15.47 -7.31 -1.57
C HIS A 272 -16.28 -6.22 -0.88
N LEU A 273 -15.78 -5.67 0.19
CA LEU A 273 -16.38 -4.50 0.83
C LEU A 273 -16.10 -3.25 -0.02
N GLU A 274 -17.15 -2.45 -0.21
CA GLU A 274 -17.09 -1.18 -0.94
C GLU A 274 -17.09 0.01 0.05
N VAL A 275 -16.79 1.21 -0.44
CA VAL A 275 -16.80 2.43 0.39
C VAL A 275 -18.15 2.63 1.09
N THR A 276 -19.25 2.48 0.34
CA THR A 276 -20.60 2.43 0.92
C THR A 276 -20.90 0.98 1.28
N THR A 277 -20.94 0.71 2.57
CA THR A 277 -21.19 -0.65 3.06
C THR A 277 -22.67 -1.03 3.00
N PRO A 278 -23.02 -2.33 3.14
CA PRO A 278 -24.41 -2.76 3.26
C PRO A 278 -25.12 -2.27 4.53
N TRP A 279 -24.37 -1.77 5.49
CA TRP A 279 -24.90 -1.32 6.79
C TRP A 279 -25.12 0.19 6.77
N PRO A 280 -26.34 0.67 7.02
CA PRO A 280 -26.65 2.10 6.97
C PRO A 280 -25.74 2.93 7.89
N ASP A 281 -25.26 4.07 7.42
CA ASP A 281 -24.41 5.02 8.14
C ASP A 281 -23.05 4.47 8.57
N LEU A 282 -22.63 3.33 8.03
CA LEU A 282 -21.30 2.77 8.18
C LEU A 282 -20.59 2.73 6.83
N PHE A 283 -19.51 3.46 6.72
CA PHE A 283 -18.66 3.54 5.54
C PHE A 283 -17.30 2.93 5.84
N CYS A 284 -16.55 2.58 4.79
CA CYS A 284 -15.17 2.18 4.97
C CYS A 284 -14.25 2.80 3.92
N CYS A 285 -12.98 2.94 4.27
CA CYS A 285 -11.94 3.38 3.36
C CYS A 285 -10.63 2.67 3.71
N GLY A 286 -9.71 2.67 2.77
CA GLY A 286 -8.42 2.00 2.85
C GLY A 286 -7.99 1.50 1.47
N ASP A 287 -6.76 1.07 1.37
CA ASP A 287 -6.20 0.55 0.12
C ASP A 287 -6.80 -0.82 -0.28
N TRP A 288 -7.36 -1.55 0.67
CA TRP A 288 -8.01 -2.85 0.51
C TRP A 288 -9.48 -2.77 0.08
N VAL A 289 -10.11 -1.60 0.22
CA VAL A 289 -11.53 -1.39 -0.12
C VAL A 289 -11.72 -1.40 -1.64
N ARG A 290 -12.76 -2.09 -2.13
CA ARG A 290 -13.10 -2.10 -3.54
C ARG A 290 -13.55 -0.71 -4.00
N TYR A 291 -12.87 -0.19 -5.01
CA TYR A 291 -13.20 1.08 -5.63
C TYR A 291 -12.74 1.08 -7.11
N PRO A 292 -13.46 1.72 -8.04
CA PRO A 292 -13.13 1.74 -9.46
C PRO A 292 -11.95 2.70 -9.77
N SER A 293 -10.80 2.44 -9.14
CA SER A 293 -9.55 3.15 -9.37
C SER A 293 -8.41 2.15 -9.54
N PRO A 294 -7.46 2.38 -10.46
CA PRO A 294 -6.26 1.57 -10.60
C PRO A 294 -5.17 1.88 -9.56
N ALA A 295 -5.38 2.89 -8.72
CA ALA A 295 -4.41 3.29 -7.68
C ALA A 295 -4.19 2.17 -6.65
N LEU A 296 -3.00 2.16 -6.05
CA LEU A 296 -2.57 1.20 -5.02
C LEU A 296 -2.14 1.94 -3.76
N PHE A 297 -2.05 1.23 -2.65
CA PHE A 297 -1.53 1.70 -1.36
C PHE A 297 -2.09 3.06 -0.91
N LEU A 298 -1.21 3.98 -0.51
CA LEU A 298 -1.59 5.28 0.05
C LEU A 298 -2.46 6.10 -0.91
N GLU A 299 -2.16 6.08 -2.22
CA GLU A 299 -3.00 6.78 -3.21
C GLU A 299 -4.44 6.21 -3.22
N ARG A 300 -4.58 4.88 -3.16
CA ARG A 300 -5.90 4.24 -3.09
C ARG A 300 -6.60 4.54 -1.76
N ALA A 301 -5.87 4.52 -0.65
CA ALA A 301 -6.40 4.90 0.65
C ALA A 301 -6.92 6.35 0.66
N CYS A 302 -6.19 7.29 0.06
CA CYS A 302 -6.62 8.68 -0.11
C CYS A 302 -7.89 8.79 -0.97
N ILE A 303 -7.94 8.10 -2.11
CA ILE A 303 -9.11 8.12 -3.00
C ILE A 303 -10.35 7.57 -2.28
N THR A 304 -10.22 6.43 -1.61
CA THR A 304 -11.35 5.80 -0.90
C THR A 304 -11.77 6.61 0.32
N SER A 305 -10.85 7.31 1.01
CA SER A 305 -11.20 8.17 2.13
C SER A 305 -11.96 9.44 1.68
N ILE A 306 -11.56 10.04 0.55
CA ILE A 306 -12.34 11.14 -0.05
C ILE A 306 -13.72 10.64 -0.49
N ALA A 307 -13.82 9.45 -1.07
CA ALA A 307 -15.09 8.86 -1.45
C ALA A 307 -16.00 8.59 -0.24
N ALA A 308 -15.45 8.09 0.88
CA ALA A 308 -16.18 7.89 2.13
C ALA A 308 -16.64 9.22 2.73
N ALA A 309 -15.76 10.22 2.77
CA ALA A 309 -16.13 11.56 3.20
C ALA A 309 -17.25 12.16 2.33
N ASN A 310 -17.19 11.99 1.01
CA ASN A 310 -18.22 12.44 0.09
C ASN A 310 -19.57 11.72 0.31
N ALA A 311 -19.56 10.45 0.69
CA ALA A 311 -20.79 9.75 1.06
C ALA A 311 -21.45 10.36 2.31
N VAL A 312 -20.64 10.71 3.32
CA VAL A 312 -21.10 11.46 4.50
C VAL A 312 -21.63 12.84 4.11
N LEU A 313 -20.86 13.60 3.31
CA LEU A 313 -21.26 14.94 2.88
C LEU A 313 -22.58 14.92 2.08
N THR A 314 -22.77 13.91 1.22
CA THR A 314 -24.01 13.71 0.46
C THR A 314 -25.21 13.51 1.39
N ALA A 315 -25.06 12.76 2.47
CA ALA A 315 -26.14 12.53 3.44
C ALA A 315 -26.55 13.81 4.20
N HIS A 316 -25.73 14.86 4.14
CA HIS A 316 -25.96 16.15 4.78
C HIS A 316 -26.16 17.31 3.79
N ASP A 317 -26.35 17.03 2.51
CA ASP A 317 -26.49 18.03 1.44
C ASP A 317 -25.33 19.06 1.40
N LEU A 318 -24.10 18.61 1.71
CA LEU A 318 -22.90 19.46 1.75
C LEU A 318 -22.10 19.33 0.44
N PRO A 319 -21.33 20.38 0.07
CA PRO A 319 -20.47 20.35 -1.11
C PRO A 319 -19.44 19.20 -1.05
N LEU A 320 -19.29 18.49 -2.15
CA LEU A 320 -18.38 17.35 -2.26
C LEU A 320 -16.94 17.79 -2.55
N TRP A 321 -15.99 17.01 -2.07
CA TRP A 321 -14.59 17.14 -2.45
C TRP A 321 -14.36 16.52 -3.84
N PRO A 322 -13.55 17.17 -4.71
CA PRO A 322 -13.26 16.65 -6.02
C PRO A 322 -12.42 15.37 -5.94
N LEU A 323 -12.85 14.33 -6.63
CA LEU A 323 -12.06 13.15 -6.94
C LEU A 323 -11.46 13.34 -8.34
N LEU A 324 -10.15 13.51 -8.40
CA LEU A 324 -9.47 13.70 -9.67
C LEU A 324 -9.45 12.37 -10.44
N PRO A 325 -9.84 12.37 -11.72
CA PRO A 325 -9.73 11.17 -12.55
C PRO A 325 -8.26 10.85 -12.82
N PRO A 326 -7.92 9.57 -13.05
CA PRO A 326 -6.58 9.21 -13.47
C PRO A 326 -6.17 10.02 -14.71
N PRO A 327 -4.93 10.53 -14.78
CA PRO A 327 -4.46 11.24 -15.96
C PRO A 327 -4.58 10.37 -17.22
N PRO A 328 -4.99 10.94 -18.37
CA PRO A 328 -5.12 10.20 -19.60
C PRO A 328 -3.76 9.69 -20.09
N PRO A 329 -3.72 8.57 -20.85
CA PRO A 329 -2.50 8.12 -21.50
C PRO A 329 -1.95 9.19 -22.44
N GLU A 330 -0.63 9.23 -22.62
CA GLU A 330 -0.01 10.06 -23.66
C GLU A 330 -0.55 9.70 -25.05
N ARG A 331 -0.54 10.66 -25.95
CA ARG A 331 -1.18 10.52 -27.29
C ARG A 331 -0.74 9.26 -28.03
N LEU A 332 0.57 8.97 -28.05
CA LEU A 332 1.10 7.77 -28.72
C LEU A 332 0.65 6.50 -28.00
N ALA A 333 0.79 6.44 -26.69
CA ALA A 333 0.35 5.30 -25.87
C ALA A 333 -1.15 5.05 -26.01
N GLY A 334 -1.96 6.11 -26.01
CA GLY A 334 -3.41 6.03 -26.24
C GLY A 334 -3.76 5.56 -27.66
N TRP A 335 -2.99 5.91 -28.66
CA TRP A 335 -3.17 5.42 -30.03
C TRP A 335 -2.85 3.93 -30.14
N ILE A 336 -1.72 3.49 -29.62
CA ILE A 336 -1.33 2.06 -29.56
C ILE A 336 -2.41 1.25 -28.81
N GLN A 337 -2.87 1.72 -27.68
CA GLN A 337 -3.93 1.09 -26.91
C GLN A 337 -5.21 0.91 -27.72
N ARG A 338 -5.63 1.93 -28.44
CA ARG A 338 -6.82 1.85 -29.33
C ARG A 338 -6.66 0.83 -30.44
N LEU A 339 -5.49 0.76 -31.06
CA LEU A 339 -5.18 -0.26 -32.09
C LEU A 339 -5.26 -1.68 -31.52
N MET A 340 -4.65 -1.92 -30.36
CA MET A 340 -4.68 -3.23 -29.70
C MET A 340 -6.10 -3.65 -29.32
N LEU A 341 -6.92 -2.71 -28.82
CA LEU A 341 -8.33 -2.99 -28.51
C LEU A 341 -9.17 -3.31 -29.75
N ARG A 342 -8.94 -2.62 -30.88
CA ARG A 342 -9.60 -2.93 -32.15
C ARG A 342 -9.21 -4.32 -32.64
N GLY A 343 -7.93 -4.69 -32.60
CA GLY A 343 -7.46 -6.02 -32.96
C GLY A 343 -8.07 -7.15 -32.11
N ARG A 344 -8.21 -6.93 -30.80
CA ARG A 344 -8.87 -7.89 -29.89
C ARG A 344 -10.37 -8.04 -30.20
N ARG A 345 -11.09 -6.95 -30.46
CA ARG A 345 -12.52 -7.00 -30.84
C ARG A 345 -12.71 -7.77 -32.15
N ALA A 346 -11.87 -7.53 -33.15
CA ALA A 346 -11.92 -8.23 -34.43
C ALA A 346 -11.63 -9.75 -34.27
N ARG A 347 -10.68 -10.14 -33.41
CA ARG A 347 -10.43 -11.55 -33.08
C ARG A 347 -11.61 -12.21 -32.41
N ARG A 348 -12.19 -11.60 -31.36
CA ARG A 348 -13.38 -12.12 -30.66
C ARG A 348 -14.57 -12.30 -31.59
N GLN A 349 -14.76 -11.38 -32.54
CA GLN A 349 -15.84 -11.49 -33.55
C GLN A 349 -15.58 -12.63 -34.54
N ARG A 350 -14.33 -12.92 -34.88
CA ARG A 350 -13.97 -14.07 -35.72
C ARG A 350 -14.17 -15.39 -34.99
N ASP A 351 -13.76 -15.45 -33.72
CA ASP A 351 -13.88 -16.66 -32.89
C ASP A 351 -15.35 -16.99 -32.57
N ALA A 352 -16.20 -15.96 -32.42
CA ALA A 352 -17.65 -16.14 -32.23
C ALA A 352 -18.42 -16.51 -33.51
N ARG A 353 -17.77 -16.42 -34.69
CA ARG A 353 -18.36 -16.83 -35.99
C ARG A 353 -17.87 -18.21 -36.45
N ARG A 354 -16.95 -18.80 -35.73
CA ARG A 354 -16.49 -20.20 -35.88
C ARG A 354 -17.13 -21.10 -34.86
#